data_9b85606d32a5ba8d4a517347c8417cf4
#
_entry.id   9b85606d32a5ba8d4a517347c8417cf4
#
_cell.length_a   1.000
_cell.length_b   1.000
_cell.length_c   1.000
_cell.angle_alpha   90.00
_cell.angle_beta   90.00
_cell.angle_gamma   90.00
#
_symmetry.space_group_name_H-M   'P 1'
#
loop_
_entity.id
_entity.type
_entity.pdbx_description
1 polymer ?
#
loop_
_entity_poly.entity_id
_entity_poly.type
_entity_poly.pdbx_seq_one_letter_code
_entity_poly.pdbx_strand_id
1 'polypeptide(L)'
;MRKSIVLAADNAYLIPLETTIKSVLYHNRDVDFYILNSDIAPEWFKLLGRKMEVVNSTIRSVHIDKELFESYKTGPHINYASYFRFFATEVVESDRVLYLDSDIIVTGELATLFEIDLKGYSIGAVDDVYAYEGRKSGFNTGMLLMDVVKWKEHSIVNSLLELAAEQNQVVHLGDQSILNIYFEDNWLALDKTYNYMVGVDIYHLAQECERLR
;
A
#
# COMPACT_ATOMS: atom_id res chain seq x y z
N MET A 1 20.57 6.35 1.49
CA MET A 1 19.89 5.05 1.79
C MET A 1 19.01 4.66 0.59
N ARG A 2 19.12 3.42 0.10
CA ARG A 2 18.17 2.91 -0.91
C ARG A 2 16.81 2.73 -0.27
N LYS A 3 15.76 3.07 -1.00
CA LYS A 3 14.37 3.03 -0.53
C LYS A 3 13.69 1.82 -1.16
N SER A 4 13.17 0.91 -0.36
CA SER A 4 12.35 -0.22 -0.84
C SER A 4 10.89 0.19 -0.88
N ILE A 5 10.29 0.18 -2.08
CA ILE A 5 8.87 0.49 -2.30
C ILE A 5 8.19 -0.72 -2.91
N VAL A 6 7.09 -1.13 -2.31
CA VAL A 6 6.24 -2.23 -2.79
C VAL A 6 4.92 -1.66 -3.31
N LEU A 7 4.51 -2.12 -4.47
CA LEU A 7 3.20 -1.84 -5.05
C LEU A 7 2.53 -3.17 -5.45
N ALA A 8 1.22 -3.18 -5.52
CA ALA A 8 0.45 -4.33 -5.98
C ALA A 8 -0.43 -3.93 -7.18
N ALA A 9 -0.41 -4.72 -8.24
CA ALA A 9 -1.23 -4.47 -9.43
C ALA A 9 -1.45 -5.75 -10.23
N ASP A 10 -2.52 -5.75 -11.04
CA ASP A 10 -2.73 -6.67 -12.14
C ASP A 10 -2.43 -5.99 -13.49
N ASN A 11 -2.49 -6.75 -14.58
CA ASN A 11 -2.22 -6.24 -15.92
C ASN A 11 -3.22 -5.14 -16.37
N ALA A 12 -4.44 -5.11 -15.82
CA ALA A 12 -5.42 -4.08 -16.13
C ALA A 12 -5.05 -2.72 -15.50
N TYR A 13 -4.22 -2.73 -14.45
CA TYR A 13 -3.86 -1.54 -13.68
C TYR A 13 -2.48 -0.96 -14.03
N LEU A 14 -1.88 -1.36 -15.17
CA LEU A 14 -0.53 -0.92 -15.58
C LEU A 14 -0.38 0.60 -15.75
N ILE A 15 -1.41 1.29 -16.26
CA ILE A 15 -1.33 2.75 -16.48
C ILE A 15 -1.26 3.51 -15.15
N PRO A 16 -2.15 3.29 -14.17
CA PRO A 16 -1.99 3.85 -12.83
C PRO A 16 -0.64 3.50 -12.19
N LEU A 17 -0.26 2.22 -12.18
CA LEU A 17 1.01 1.74 -11.63
C LEU A 17 2.22 2.49 -12.21
N GLU A 18 2.31 2.61 -13.55
CA GLU A 18 3.41 3.32 -14.20
C GLU A 18 3.39 4.82 -13.85
N THR A 19 2.21 5.41 -13.66
CA THR A 19 2.05 6.80 -13.24
C THR A 19 2.56 7.00 -11.82
N THR A 20 2.19 6.13 -10.89
CA THR A 20 2.72 6.13 -9.51
C THR A 20 4.23 6.01 -9.49
N ILE A 21 4.81 5.02 -10.19
CA ILE A 21 6.27 4.84 -10.29
C ILE A 21 6.95 6.09 -10.83
N LYS A 22 6.42 6.70 -11.89
CA LYS A 22 6.97 7.93 -12.47
C LYS A 22 6.90 9.10 -11.50
N SER A 23 5.82 9.25 -10.74
CA SER A 23 5.68 10.29 -9.73
C SER A 23 6.71 10.14 -8.62
N VAL A 24 6.97 8.91 -8.16
CA VAL A 24 8.05 8.62 -7.21
C VAL A 24 9.40 9.03 -7.78
N LEU A 25 9.72 8.59 -9.00
CA LEU A 25 11.02 8.83 -9.64
C LEU A 25 11.23 10.28 -10.07
N TYR A 26 10.18 11.07 -10.18
CA TYR A 26 10.29 12.51 -10.44
C TYR A 26 11.00 13.23 -9.28
N HIS A 27 10.72 12.82 -8.05
CA HIS A 27 11.26 13.44 -6.84
C HIS A 27 12.37 12.59 -6.16
N ASN A 28 12.50 11.31 -6.50
CA ASN A 28 13.38 10.39 -5.78
C ASN A 28 14.35 9.65 -6.69
N ARG A 29 15.48 9.24 -6.10
CA ARG A 29 16.52 8.39 -6.70
C ARG A 29 16.82 7.25 -5.75
N ASP A 30 17.57 6.25 -6.20
CA ASP A 30 17.98 5.11 -5.38
C ASP A 30 16.79 4.35 -4.79
N VAL A 31 15.82 4.01 -5.65
CA VAL A 31 14.58 3.31 -5.28
C VAL A 31 14.60 1.89 -5.86
N ASP A 32 14.33 0.91 -5.02
CA ASP A 32 14.07 -0.47 -5.43
C ASP A 32 12.56 -0.72 -5.37
N PHE A 33 11.93 -0.90 -6.52
CA PHE A 33 10.51 -1.23 -6.63
C PHE A 33 10.31 -2.73 -6.70
N TYR A 34 9.35 -3.22 -5.93
CA TYR A 34 8.86 -4.60 -5.94
C TYR A 34 7.38 -4.57 -6.31
N ILE A 35 7.03 -5.19 -7.42
CA ILE A 35 5.64 -5.21 -7.90
C ILE A 35 5.05 -6.58 -7.66
N LEU A 36 4.14 -6.65 -6.69
CA LEU A 36 3.37 -7.84 -6.38
C LEU A 36 2.29 -8.01 -7.45
N ASN A 37 2.36 -9.09 -8.22
CA ASN A 37 1.45 -9.28 -9.36
C ASN A 37 1.27 -10.77 -9.67
N SER A 38 0.24 -11.09 -10.48
CA SER A 38 -0.02 -12.46 -10.94
C SER A 38 0.00 -12.63 -12.45
N ASP A 39 -0.02 -11.54 -13.24
CA ASP A 39 -0.30 -11.59 -14.67
C ASP A 39 0.41 -10.52 -15.52
N ILE A 40 1.28 -9.69 -14.92
CA ILE A 40 2.00 -8.66 -15.68
C ILE A 40 3.13 -9.30 -16.48
N ALA A 41 3.18 -8.99 -17.79
CA ALA A 41 4.15 -9.55 -18.70
C ALA A 41 5.61 -9.18 -18.34
N PRO A 42 6.57 -10.13 -18.38
CA PRO A 42 7.97 -9.86 -18.06
C PRO A 42 8.62 -8.78 -18.93
N GLU A 43 8.14 -8.61 -20.16
CA GLU A 43 8.62 -7.61 -21.11
C GLU A 43 8.40 -6.18 -20.58
N TRP A 44 7.29 -5.94 -19.89
CA TRP A 44 7.01 -4.64 -19.28
C TRP A 44 8.07 -4.28 -18.25
N PHE A 45 8.41 -5.21 -17.35
CA PHE A 45 9.46 -5.01 -16.34
C PHE A 45 10.82 -4.73 -16.99
N LYS A 46 11.17 -5.48 -18.05
CA LYS A 46 12.42 -5.31 -18.77
C LYS A 46 12.53 -3.94 -19.44
N LEU A 47 11.45 -3.46 -20.04
CA LEU A 47 11.41 -2.16 -20.68
C LEU A 47 11.50 -1.01 -19.69
N LEU A 48 10.72 -1.09 -18.59
CA LEU A 48 10.70 -0.05 -17.57
C LEU A 48 12.02 -0.03 -16.79
N GLY A 49 12.55 -1.20 -16.42
CA GLY A 49 13.80 -1.32 -15.67
C GLY A 49 14.99 -0.63 -16.36
N ARG A 50 15.13 -0.79 -17.68
CA ARG A 50 16.17 -0.10 -18.46
C ARG A 50 16.07 1.43 -18.36
N LYS A 51 14.85 1.97 -18.32
CA LYS A 51 14.63 3.41 -18.19
C LYS A 51 14.96 3.92 -16.79
N MET A 52 14.84 3.06 -15.78
CA MET A 52 15.08 3.43 -14.37
C MET A 52 16.56 3.46 -13.99
N GLU A 53 17.43 2.82 -14.77
CA GLU A 53 18.88 2.80 -14.53
C GLU A 53 19.49 4.21 -14.46
N VAL A 54 18.98 5.17 -15.25
CA VAL A 54 19.45 6.57 -15.27
C VAL A 54 19.23 7.31 -13.96
N VAL A 55 18.32 6.81 -13.12
CA VAL A 55 18.03 7.36 -11.79
C VAL A 55 18.46 6.41 -10.66
N ASN A 56 19.36 5.46 -10.99
CA ASN A 56 19.90 4.45 -10.07
C ASN A 56 18.80 3.67 -9.33
N SER A 57 17.70 3.36 -10.02
CA SER A 57 16.54 2.67 -9.46
C SER A 57 16.29 1.35 -10.17
N THR A 58 15.63 0.42 -9.50
CA THR A 58 15.34 -0.91 -10.04
C THR A 58 13.86 -1.24 -9.93
N ILE A 59 13.40 -2.21 -10.72
CA ILE A 59 12.05 -2.76 -10.63
C ILE A 59 12.13 -4.28 -10.72
N ARG A 60 11.43 -4.97 -9.82
CA ARG A 60 11.37 -6.43 -9.76
C ARG A 60 9.92 -6.88 -9.78
N SER A 61 9.63 -7.89 -10.62
CA SER A 61 8.38 -8.62 -10.57
C SER A 61 8.42 -9.63 -9.42
N VAL A 62 7.40 -9.62 -8.59
CA VAL A 62 7.18 -10.63 -7.57
C VAL A 62 5.85 -11.30 -7.85
N HIS A 63 5.91 -12.55 -8.26
CA HIS A 63 4.70 -13.31 -8.55
C HIS A 63 4.00 -13.73 -7.27
N ILE A 64 2.71 -13.41 -7.16
CA ILE A 64 1.82 -13.86 -6.09
C ILE A 64 0.75 -14.74 -6.72
N ASP A 65 0.57 -15.92 -6.18
CA ASP A 65 -0.46 -16.85 -6.63
C ASP A 65 -1.84 -16.31 -6.22
N LYS A 66 -2.64 -15.91 -7.20
CA LYS A 66 -3.99 -15.39 -6.96
C LYS A 66 -4.95 -16.44 -6.38
N GLU A 67 -4.67 -17.74 -6.58
CA GLU A 67 -5.49 -18.84 -6.06
C GLU A 67 -5.56 -18.81 -4.52
N LEU A 68 -4.55 -18.28 -3.85
CA LEU A 68 -4.56 -18.04 -2.41
C LEU A 68 -5.73 -17.15 -1.94
N PHE A 69 -6.28 -16.34 -2.84
CA PHE A 69 -7.29 -15.33 -2.53
C PHE A 69 -8.63 -15.55 -3.24
N GLU A 70 -8.82 -16.64 -3.97
CA GLU A 70 -10.06 -16.90 -4.71
C GLU A 70 -11.32 -16.97 -3.82
N SER A 71 -11.15 -17.38 -2.57
CA SER A 71 -12.24 -17.41 -1.58
C SER A 71 -12.50 -16.07 -0.90
N TYR A 72 -11.63 -15.07 -1.11
CA TYR A 72 -11.72 -13.79 -0.43
C TYR A 72 -12.72 -12.87 -1.11
N LYS A 73 -13.35 -12.01 -0.31
CA LYS A 73 -14.35 -11.08 -0.80
C LYS A 73 -13.72 -10.09 -1.76
N THR A 74 -14.24 -10.02 -2.97
CA THR A 74 -13.94 -9.02 -3.98
C THR A 74 -15.18 -8.21 -4.32
N GLY A 75 -15.01 -7.05 -4.93
CA GLY A 75 -16.11 -6.16 -5.28
C GLY A 75 -15.69 -5.13 -6.32
N PRO A 76 -16.52 -4.14 -6.65
CA PRO A 76 -16.22 -3.16 -7.69
C PRO A 76 -14.91 -2.40 -7.50
N HIS A 77 -14.44 -2.27 -6.25
CA HIS A 77 -13.21 -1.56 -5.87
C HIS A 77 -12.21 -2.43 -5.09
N ILE A 78 -12.52 -3.70 -4.87
CA ILE A 78 -11.69 -4.64 -4.11
C ILE A 78 -11.45 -5.84 -4.99
N ASN A 79 -10.24 -5.93 -5.51
CA ASN A 79 -9.81 -7.08 -6.26
C ASN A 79 -8.80 -7.90 -5.41
N TYR A 80 -8.51 -9.15 -5.79
CA TYR A 80 -7.58 -10.01 -5.06
C TYR A 80 -6.18 -9.37 -4.93
N ALA A 81 -5.75 -8.52 -5.88
CA ALA A 81 -4.47 -7.83 -5.81
C ALA A 81 -4.36 -6.87 -4.61
N SER A 82 -5.49 -6.40 -4.05
CA SER A 82 -5.47 -5.59 -2.83
C SER A 82 -4.88 -6.35 -1.64
N TYR A 83 -5.14 -7.67 -1.55
CA TYR A 83 -4.59 -8.51 -0.48
C TYR A 83 -3.10 -8.81 -0.65
N PHE A 84 -2.51 -8.59 -1.82
CA PHE A 84 -1.07 -8.79 -2.04
C PHE A 84 -0.21 -7.93 -1.14
N ARG A 85 -0.71 -6.75 -0.68
CA ARG A 85 0.01 -5.88 0.25
C ARG A 85 0.42 -6.56 1.55
N PHE A 86 -0.24 -7.64 1.96
CA PHE A 86 0.13 -8.41 3.14
C PHE A 86 1.56 -8.97 3.04
N PHE A 87 2.03 -9.25 1.82
CA PHE A 87 3.36 -9.79 1.55
C PHE A 87 4.45 -8.73 1.38
N ALA A 88 4.13 -7.45 1.56
CA ALA A 88 5.09 -6.37 1.27
C ALA A 88 6.42 -6.52 2.03
N THR A 89 6.39 -7.06 3.23
CA THR A 89 7.59 -7.26 4.06
C THR A 89 8.36 -8.53 3.73
N GLU A 90 7.73 -9.52 3.08
CA GLU A 90 8.37 -10.79 2.73
C GLU A 90 9.30 -10.68 1.52
N VAL A 91 9.09 -9.67 0.68
CA VAL A 91 9.76 -9.55 -0.62
C VAL A 91 10.97 -8.62 -0.62
N VAL A 92 11.24 -7.97 0.52
CA VAL A 92 12.35 -7.01 0.67
C VAL A 92 13.39 -7.51 1.64
N GLU A 93 14.65 -7.07 1.44
CA GLU A 93 15.78 -7.39 2.32
C GLU A 93 16.06 -6.26 3.33
N SER A 94 15.50 -5.06 3.10
CA SER A 94 15.68 -3.90 3.98
C SER A 94 14.84 -4.03 5.26
N ASP A 95 15.30 -3.39 6.34
CA ASP A 95 14.58 -3.38 7.62
C ASP A 95 13.28 -2.56 7.58
N ARG A 96 13.09 -1.78 6.51
CA ARG A 96 11.93 -0.89 6.35
C ARG A 96 11.46 -0.89 4.91
N VAL A 97 10.14 -0.90 4.72
CA VAL A 97 9.50 -0.84 3.41
C VAL A 97 8.34 0.13 3.42
N LEU A 98 8.15 0.83 2.30
CA LEU A 98 6.98 1.63 2.02
C LEU A 98 6.08 0.88 1.03
N TYR A 99 4.88 0.52 1.45
CA TYR A 99 3.83 0.10 0.52
C TYR A 99 3.09 1.33 0.02
N LEU A 100 2.81 1.36 -1.28
CA LEU A 100 1.95 2.37 -1.92
C LEU A 100 0.91 1.69 -2.79
N ASP A 101 -0.32 2.19 -2.78
CA ASP A 101 -1.30 1.83 -3.80
C ASP A 101 -0.86 2.33 -5.18
N SER A 102 -1.26 1.59 -6.20
CA SER A 102 -0.78 1.80 -7.57
C SER A 102 -1.45 2.98 -8.31
N ASP A 103 -2.24 3.79 -7.59
CA ASP A 103 -2.93 4.99 -8.09
C ASP A 103 -2.64 6.25 -7.25
N ILE A 104 -1.55 6.22 -6.48
CA ILE A 104 -1.07 7.36 -5.71
C ILE A 104 -0.14 8.25 -6.57
N ILE A 105 -0.22 9.55 -6.37
CA ILE A 105 0.73 10.52 -6.95
C ILE A 105 1.64 11.05 -5.84
N VAL A 106 2.92 10.73 -5.93
CA VAL A 106 3.95 11.24 -5.02
C VAL A 106 4.40 12.62 -5.49
N THR A 107 4.29 13.62 -4.61
CA THR A 107 4.58 15.03 -4.93
C THR A 107 5.83 15.58 -4.26
N GLY A 108 6.60 14.73 -3.57
CA GLY A 108 7.80 15.14 -2.85
C GLY A 108 8.81 14.02 -2.59
N GLU A 109 9.86 14.38 -1.87
CA GLU A 109 10.90 13.43 -1.45
C GLU A 109 10.40 12.52 -0.33
N LEU A 110 10.74 11.24 -0.43
CA LEU A 110 10.34 10.21 0.54
C LEU A 110 11.38 9.95 1.63
N ALA A 111 12.54 10.62 1.59
CA ALA A 111 13.63 10.35 2.54
C ALA A 111 13.18 10.52 3.99
N THR A 112 12.51 11.63 4.31
CA THR A 112 12.02 11.93 5.66
C THR A 112 10.99 10.93 6.15
N LEU A 113 10.15 10.37 5.26
CA LEU A 113 9.18 9.33 5.60
C LEU A 113 9.91 8.04 6.04
N PHE A 114 10.97 7.64 5.34
CA PHE A 114 11.77 6.48 5.70
C PHE A 114 12.56 6.66 7.02
N GLU A 115 12.81 7.89 7.46
CA GLU A 115 13.52 8.22 8.70
C GLU A 115 12.59 8.32 9.92
N ILE A 116 11.27 8.26 9.74
CA ILE A 116 10.32 8.35 10.86
C ILE A 116 10.57 7.23 11.86
N ASP A 117 10.74 7.59 13.13
CA ASP A 117 10.75 6.63 14.22
C ASP A 117 9.33 6.08 14.43
N LEU A 118 9.16 4.79 14.19
CA LEU A 118 7.89 4.10 14.40
C LEU A 118 7.53 3.88 15.89
N LYS A 119 8.36 4.35 16.82
CA LYS A 119 8.10 4.36 18.28
C LYS A 119 7.70 2.98 18.84
N GLY A 120 8.24 1.94 18.25
CA GLY A 120 7.91 0.58 18.64
C GLY A 120 6.72 -0.05 17.92
N TYR A 121 5.95 0.69 17.14
CA TYR A 121 4.91 0.14 16.27
C TYR A 121 5.49 -0.63 15.09
N SER A 122 4.74 -1.61 14.60
CA SER A 122 5.11 -2.39 13.41
C SER A 122 4.71 -1.70 12.11
N ILE A 123 3.83 -0.69 12.19
CA ILE A 123 3.27 0.01 11.04
C ILE A 123 3.00 1.48 11.37
N GLY A 124 3.26 2.36 10.39
CA GLY A 124 2.80 3.75 10.38
C GLY A 124 1.90 3.98 9.17
N ALA A 125 0.78 4.67 9.38
CA ALA A 125 -0.23 4.94 8.37
C ALA A 125 -0.96 6.26 8.64
N VAL A 126 -1.77 6.72 7.69
CA VAL A 126 -2.58 7.92 7.84
C VAL A 126 -3.99 7.55 8.27
N ASP A 127 -4.53 8.31 9.21
CA ASP A 127 -5.89 8.16 9.75
C ASP A 127 -6.95 8.22 8.65
N ASP A 128 -7.94 7.34 8.72
CA ASP A 128 -9.09 7.29 7.82
C ASP A 128 -10.37 7.04 8.60
N VAL A 129 -11.18 8.08 8.75
CA VAL A 129 -12.45 8.00 9.48
C VAL A 129 -13.41 6.96 8.92
N TYR A 130 -13.30 6.61 7.66
CA TYR A 130 -14.13 5.56 7.05
C TYR A 130 -13.68 4.14 7.42
N ALA A 131 -12.43 3.97 7.88
CA ALA A 131 -11.91 2.69 8.32
C ALA A 131 -12.30 2.32 9.76
N TYR A 132 -13.03 3.16 10.48
CA TYR A 132 -13.35 2.92 11.89
C TYR A 132 -14.25 1.70 12.10
N GLU A 133 -15.30 1.50 11.28
CA GLU A 133 -16.18 0.31 11.34
C GLU A 133 -16.58 -0.08 12.78
N GLY A 134 -16.89 0.91 13.65
CA GLY A 134 -17.20 0.71 15.06
C GLY A 134 -16.01 0.61 16.00
N ARG A 135 -14.77 0.71 15.50
CA ARG A 135 -13.53 0.83 16.29
C ARG A 135 -13.30 2.26 16.73
N LYS A 136 -12.33 2.47 17.64
CA LYS A 136 -11.96 3.81 18.13
C LYS A 136 -11.15 4.60 17.12
N SER A 137 -10.38 3.92 16.29
CA SER A 137 -9.51 4.50 15.28
C SER A 137 -9.42 3.58 14.06
N GLY A 138 -8.96 4.11 12.94
CA GLY A 138 -8.70 3.35 11.73
C GLY A 138 -7.77 4.12 10.80
N PHE A 139 -7.12 3.42 9.89
CA PHE A 139 -6.18 4.01 8.95
C PHE A 139 -6.47 3.57 7.52
N ASN A 140 -6.09 4.44 6.58
CA ASN A 140 -6.09 4.12 5.16
C ASN A 140 -4.88 3.26 4.82
N THR A 141 -5.08 2.22 4.02
CA THR A 141 -4.04 1.25 3.66
C THR A 141 -3.33 1.54 2.35
N GLY A 142 -3.65 2.64 1.69
CA GLY A 142 -3.00 3.05 0.43
C GLY A 142 -1.54 3.46 0.60
N MET A 143 -1.13 3.87 1.81
CA MET A 143 0.25 4.16 2.15
C MET A 143 0.58 3.58 3.52
N LEU A 144 1.55 2.65 3.58
CA LEU A 144 1.95 1.98 4.81
C LEU A 144 3.47 1.98 4.93
N LEU A 145 3.98 2.59 6.01
CA LEU A 145 5.39 2.47 6.38
C LEU A 145 5.54 1.30 7.35
N MET A 146 6.25 0.25 6.96
CA MET A 146 6.31 -1.02 7.70
C MET A 146 7.71 -1.29 8.25
N ASP A 147 7.77 -1.79 9.48
CA ASP A 147 8.97 -2.36 10.10
C ASP A 147 9.09 -3.84 9.71
N VAL A 148 9.96 -4.14 8.76
CA VAL A 148 10.13 -5.49 8.19
C VAL A 148 10.59 -6.49 9.25
N VAL A 149 11.46 -6.07 10.16
CA VAL A 149 11.99 -6.94 11.22
C VAL A 149 10.84 -7.41 12.11
N LYS A 150 10.04 -6.48 12.62
CA LYS A 150 8.90 -6.80 13.49
C LYS A 150 7.83 -7.63 12.78
N TRP A 151 7.55 -7.34 11.51
CA TRP A 151 6.60 -8.13 10.75
C TRP A 151 7.01 -9.60 10.68
N LYS A 152 8.30 -9.87 10.43
CA LYS A 152 8.86 -11.22 10.37
C LYS A 152 8.93 -11.88 11.75
N GLU A 153 9.42 -11.17 12.78
CA GLU A 153 9.51 -11.67 14.15
C GLU A 153 8.15 -12.10 14.72
N HIS A 154 7.10 -11.35 14.41
CA HIS A 154 5.74 -11.63 14.89
C HIS A 154 4.90 -12.46 13.92
N SER A 155 5.45 -12.90 12.78
CA SER A 155 4.74 -13.67 11.75
C SER A 155 3.43 -13.00 11.30
N ILE A 156 3.45 -11.65 11.16
CA ILE A 156 2.24 -10.84 10.94
C ILE A 156 1.51 -11.26 9.66
N VAL A 157 2.24 -11.61 8.60
CA VAL A 157 1.62 -12.07 7.33
C VAL A 157 0.72 -13.28 7.56
N ASN A 158 1.20 -14.29 8.30
CA ASN A 158 0.41 -15.48 8.59
C ASN A 158 -0.85 -15.14 9.38
N SER A 159 -0.71 -14.29 10.42
CA SER A 159 -1.85 -13.83 11.22
C SER A 159 -2.88 -13.05 10.39
N LEU A 160 -2.44 -12.22 9.44
CA LEU A 160 -3.34 -11.51 8.52
C LEU A 160 -4.07 -12.45 7.57
N LEU A 161 -3.39 -13.49 7.06
CA LEU A 161 -4.01 -14.50 6.20
C LEU A 161 -5.05 -15.33 6.95
N GLU A 162 -4.74 -15.77 8.18
CA GLU A 162 -5.68 -16.47 9.07
C GLU A 162 -6.90 -15.59 9.35
N LEU A 163 -6.68 -14.34 9.78
CA LEU A 163 -7.76 -13.40 10.05
C LEU A 163 -8.60 -13.10 8.82
N ALA A 164 -7.97 -12.95 7.64
CA ALA A 164 -8.68 -12.74 6.40
C ALA A 164 -9.52 -13.96 6.02
N ALA A 165 -9.03 -15.17 6.20
CA ALA A 165 -9.81 -16.40 5.96
C ALA A 165 -11.05 -16.46 6.85
N GLU A 166 -10.97 -16.01 8.10
CA GLU A 166 -12.09 -16.00 9.05
C GLU A 166 -13.10 -14.86 8.78
N GLN A 167 -12.60 -13.66 8.47
CA GLN A 167 -13.39 -12.42 8.50
C GLN A 167 -13.76 -11.86 7.12
N ASN A 168 -13.15 -12.31 6.01
CA ASN A 168 -13.29 -11.66 4.71
C ASN A 168 -14.73 -11.58 4.17
N GLN A 169 -15.64 -12.44 4.62
CA GLN A 169 -17.04 -12.43 4.20
C GLN A 169 -17.89 -11.39 4.94
N VAL A 170 -17.42 -10.92 6.10
CA VAL A 170 -18.14 -9.96 6.96
C VAL A 170 -17.60 -8.54 6.86
N VAL A 171 -16.32 -8.38 6.51
CA VAL A 171 -15.70 -7.05 6.41
C VAL A 171 -16.16 -6.27 5.17
N HIS A 172 -16.21 -4.95 5.28
CA HIS A 172 -16.73 -4.08 4.21
C HIS A 172 -15.64 -3.56 3.27
N LEU A 173 -14.45 -3.28 3.78
CA LEU A 173 -13.33 -2.69 3.05
C LEU A 173 -12.23 -3.70 2.71
N GLY A 174 -12.55 -5.00 2.69
CA GLY A 174 -11.63 -6.07 2.30
C GLY A 174 -10.34 -6.06 3.12
N ASP A 175 -9.19 -5.99 2.46
CA ASP A 175 -7.86 -5.98 3.06
C ASP A 175 -7.64 -4.81 4.04
N GLN A 176 -8.23 -3.63 3.79
CA GLN A 176 -8.17 -2.50 4.71
C GLN A 176 -8.84 -2.82 6.04
N SER A 177 -10.00 -3.47 6.03
CA SER A 177 -10.66 -3.89 7.26
C SER A 177 -9.84 -4.91 8.03
N ILE A 178 -9.23 -5.89 7.35
CA ILE A 178 -8.39 -6.92 7.96
C ILE A 178 -7.19 -6.29 8.68
N LEU A 179 -6.48 -5.39 8.00
CA LEU A 179 -5.35 -4.67 8.60
C LEU A 179 -5.78 -3.83 9.81
N ASN A 180 -6.91 -3.13 9.70
CA ASN A 180 -7.44 -2.33 10.80
C ASN A 180 -7.93 -3.16 11.99
N ILE A 181 -8.44 -4.38 11.77
CA ILE A 181 -8.78 -5.32 12.85
C ILE A 181 -7.49 -5.80 13.53
N TYR A 182 -6.51 -6.23 12.73
CA TYR A 182 -5.27 -6.79 13.25
C TYR A 182 -4.46 -5.78 14.08
N PHE A 183 -4.34 -4.55 13.59
CA PHE A 183 -3.58 -3.47 14.22
C PHE A 183 -4.44 -2.56 15.10
N GLU A 184 -5.61 -2.97 15.52
CA GLU A 184 -6.51 -2.14 16.34
C GLU A 184 -5.75 -1.43 17.47
N ASP A 185 -5.78 -0.08 17.47
CA ASP A 185 -5.08 0.80 18.42
C ASP A 185 -3.54 0.59 18.50
N ASN A 186 -2.93 -0.24 17.64
CA ASN A 186 -1.50 -0.59 17.67
C ASN A 186 -0.77 -0.19 16.36
N TRP A 187 -0.88 1.06 15.97
CA TRP A 187 -0.24 1.66 14.80
C TRP A 187 0.19 3.10 15.07
N LEU A 188 1.18 3.59 14.33
CA LEU A 188 1.62 4.98 14.43
C LEU A 188 0.83 5.85 13.45
N ALA A 189 0.07 6.82 13.97
CA ALA A 189 -0.59 7.83 13.14
C ALA A 189 0.47 8.79 12.55
N LEU A 190 0.51 8.85 11.23
CA LEU A 190 1.35 9.76 10.45
C LEU A 190 0.55 11.00 10.05
N ASP A 191 1.27 12.08 9.71
CA ASP A 191 0.65 13.31 9.22
C ASP A 191 -0.12 13.03 7.91
N LYS A 192 -1.31 13.63 7.78
CA LYS A 192 -2.20 13.46 6.62
C LYS A 192 -1.56 13.80 5.28
N THR A 193 -0.50 14.60 5.26
CA THR A 193 0.22 14.95 4.03
C THR A 193 0.91 13.75 3.38
N TYR A 194 1.17 12.68 4.13
CA TYR A 194 1.76 11.45 3.60
C TYR A 194 0.78 10.58 2.82
N ASN A 195 -0.52 10.71 3.06
CA ASN A 195 -1.56 10.04 2.27
C ASN A 195 -2.82 10.91 2.19
N TYR A 196 -2.76 11.98 1.41
CA TYR A 196 -3.83 12.96 1.27
C TYR A 196 -4.95 12.41 0.35
N MET A 197 -6.12 12.20 0.91
CA MET A 197 -7.27 11.60 0.21
C MET A 197 -8.08 12.69 -0.53
N VAL A 198 -7.69 12.99 -1.76
CA VAL A 198 -8.32 14.04 -2.60
C VAL A 198 -9.83 13.85 -2.76
N GLY A 199 -10.31 12.61 -2.85
CA GLY A 199 -11.73 12.30 -3.02
C GLY A 199 -12.61 12.79 -1.87
N VAL A 200 -12.08 12.83 -0.65
CA VAL A 200 -12.80 13.32 0.54
C VAL A 200 -13.05 14.82 0.45
N ASP A 201 -12.07 15.59 0.06
CA ASP A 201 -12.21 17.05 -0.08
C ASP A 201 -13.15 17.43 -1.22
N ILE A 202 -13.08 16.73 -2.35
CA ILE A 202 -14.01 16.94 -3.48
C ILE A 202 -15.45 16.68 -3.03
N TYR A 203 -15.70 15.64 -2.24
CA TYR A 203 -17.02 15.33 -1.71
C TYR A 203 -17.54 16.44 -0.77
N HIS A 204 -16.71 16.93 0.14
CA HIS A 204 -17.07 18.03 1.04
C HIS A 204 -17.35 19.33 0.27
N LEU A 205 -16.50 19.69 -0.70
CA LEU A 205 -16.72 20.85 -1.56
C LEU A 205 -18.02 20.75 -2.35
N ALA A 206 -18.36 19.57 -2.88
CA ALA A 206 -19.62 19.35 -3.59
C ALA A 206 -20.83 19.57 -2.67
N GLN A 207 -20.80 19.06 -1.44
CA GLN A 207 -21.87 19.27 -0.46
C GLN A 207 -22.01 20.74 -0.05
N GLU A 208 -20.91 21.47 0.12
CA GLU A 208 -20.94 22.91 0.40
C GLU A 208 -21.56 23.70 -0.76
N CYS A 209 -21.20 23.37 -2.00
CA CYS A 209 -21.80 23.98 -3.19
C CYS A 209 -23.32 23.70 -3.31
N GLU A 210 -23.79 22.52 -2.90
CA GLU A 210 -25.25 22.21 -2.87
C GLU A 210 -26.00 22.97 -1.78
N ARG A 211 -25.37 23.24 -0.64
CA ARG A 211 -25.98 24.05 0.45
C ARG A 211 -26.07 25.56 0.12
N LEU A 212 -25.29 26.02 -0.85
CA LEU A 212 -25.27 27.43 -1.31
C LEU A 212 -26.22 27.67 -2.51
N ARG A 213 -26.91 26.68 -3.01
CA ARG A 213 -27.95 26.74 -4.05
C ARG A 213 -29.33 26.76 -3.42
#